data_71380a30cc626701e9fa58929de97690
#
_entry.id   71380a30cc626701e9fa58929de97690
#
_cell.length_a   1.000
_cell.length_b   1.000
_cell.length_c   1.000
_cell.angle_alpha   90.00
_cell.angle_beta   90.00
_cell.angle_gamma   90.00
#
_symmetry.space_group_name_H-M   'P 1'
#
loop_
_entity.id
_entity.type
_entity.pdbx_description
1 polymer ?
#
loop_
_entity_poly.entity_id
_entity_poly.type
_entity_poly.pdbx_seq_one_letter_code
_entity_poly.pdbx_strand_id
1 'polypeptide(L)'
;MAVTPAETRLPVPPHLSDATLRDSAHMAGVEFGPRDAAEIARLLVRTGIDLVEVGMVSGPGSKDAALIEATHEAIGPERSMTLVVVRDRHQVATALDEAARLGVRHIMYSIPTSEQHAKLKLDSPSAKLLHVVARSAISQAKDRGFHVTFSGEDGARTPRERLVPYVEAGFEAGADRFRLAETVAYLSPWQMEEVISDITVIDGSEIEIHSHNMLGMAVANSLAAVRAGARWISATVGGIGERGGNAPLAELLTALRVIHDDRRFDLTHLTELSRIALRGAGLGEAFQSGPTTPHAFAYELPGQLLHPEAYETLPAELVGNTRELKVRTRLTGALVRWALDDSGVVVDIDAFTPWLVARQEAEGAPLLDRDAIRKAAVDFQNV
;
A
#
# COMPACT_ATOMS: atom_id res chain seq x y z
N MET A 1 -24.15 -19.79 7.32
CA MET A 1 -23.01 -20.60 7.76
C MET A 1 -21.85 -19.63 7.94
N ALA A 2 -21.16 -19.63 9.07
CA ALA A 2 -19.92 -18.90 9.21
C ALA A 2 -18.84 -19.61 8.35
N VAL A 3 -18.19 -18.89 7.47
CA VAL A 3 -17.07 -19.41 6.67
C VAL A 3 -15.94 -19.75 7.63
N THR A 4 -15.42 -20.96 7.59
CA THR A 4 -14.33 -21.35 8.49
C THR A 4 -12.98 -20.79 7.98
N PRO A 5 -12.01 -20.45 8.87
CA PRO A 5 -10.71 -19.92 8.46
C PRO A 5 -9.93 -20.84 7.52
N ALA A 6 -10.20 -22.14 7.52
CA ALA A 6 -9.56 -23.10 6.61
C ALA A 6 -10.04 -22.98 5.17
N GLU A 7 -11.29 -22.53 4.95
CA GLU A 7 -11.89 -22.34 3.62
C GLU A 7 -11.47 -21.02 2.96
N THR A 8 -10.90 -20.11 3.74
CA THR A 8 -10.48 -18.77 3.28
C THR A 8 -8.98 -18.64 3.05
N ARG A 9 -8.17 -19.65 3.38
CA ARG A 9 -6.72 -19.59 3.19
C ARG A 9 -6.37 -19.49 1.70
N LEU A 10 -5.46 -18.56 1.39
CA LEU A 10 -4.88 -18.47 0.06
C LEU A 10 -4.08 -19.74 -0.25
N PRO A 11 -4.10 -20.23 -1.51
CA PRO A 11 -3.37 -21.45 -1.90
C PRO A 11 -1.88 -21.37 -1.56
N VAL A 12 -1.29 -20.19 -1.73
CA VAL A 12 0.07 -19.86 -1.33
C VAL A 12 0.09 -18.42 -0.81
N PRO A 13 0.73 -18.14 0.34
CA PRO A 13 0.88 -16.78 0.82
C PRO A 13 1.70 -15.93 -0.15
N PRO A 14 1.21 -14.74 -0.55
CA PRO A 14 1.92 -13.87 -1.49
C PRO A 14 3.11 -13.18 -0.87
N HIS A 15 4.12 -12.89 -1.69
CA HIS A 15 5.14 -11.89 -1.39
C HIS A 15 4.59 -10.48 -1.60
N LEU A 16 5.17 -9.50 -0.91
CA LEU A 16 4.75 -8.09 -0.99
C LEU A 16 5.89 -7.21 -1.52
N SER A 17 5.58 -6.40 -2.52
CA SER A 17 6.38 -5.23 -2.88
C SER A 17 5.65 -3.94 -2.51
N ASP A 18 6.39 -2.94 -2.06
CA ASP A 18 5.85 -1.61 -1.79
C ASP A 18 6.38 -0.61 -2.81
N ALA A 19 5.49 0.09 -3.51
CA ALA A 19 5.82 1.05 -4.56
C ALA A 19 5.69 2.52 -4.11
N THR A 20 5.62 2.79 -2.80
CA THR A 20 5.45 4.15 -2.25
C THR A 20 6.55 5.09 -2.73
N LEU A 21 7.81 4.66 -2.72
CA LEU A 21 8.96 5.49 -3.08
C LEU A 21 9.22 5.56 -4.61
N ARG A 22 8.34 5.00 -5.42
CA ARG A 22 8.41 5.10 -6.87
C ARG A 22 7.09 5.58 -7.48
N ASP A 23 5.99 4.82 -7.32
CA ASP A 23 4.72 5.09 -7.99
C ASP A 23 4.00 6.31 -7.42
N SER A 24 4.10 6.51 -6.11
CA SER A 24 3.51 7.68 -5.45
C SER A 24 4.10 9.00 -5.92
N ALA A 25 5.36 9.01 -6.38
CA ALA A 25 6.00 10.21 -6.94
C ALA A 25 5.38 10.64 -8.30
N HIS A 26 4.51 9.83 -8.91
CA HIS A 26 3.72 10.23 -10.06
C HIS A 26 2.46 11.03 -9.67
N MET A 27 2.07 11.02 -8.40
CA MET A 27 0.99 11.85 -7.91
C MET A 27 1.43 13.33 -7.90
N ALA A 28 0.59 14.20 -8.42
CA ALA A 28 0.90 15.63 -8.49
C ALA A 28 1.21 16.21 -7.09
N GLY A 29 2.37 16.84 -6.96
CA GLY A 29 2.82 17.49 -5.72
C GLY A 29 3.47 16.56 -4.70
N VAL A 30 3.63 15.26 -5.00
CA VAL A 30 4.32 14.31 -4.13
C VAL A 30 5.77 14.15 -4.56
N GLU A 31 6.68 14.35 -3.61
CA GLU A 31 8.12 14.13 -3.77
C GLU A 31 8.72 13.73 -2.42
N PHE A 32 9.42 12.60 -2.39
CA PHE A 32 10.10 12.14 -1.19
C PHE A 32 11.55 12.59 -1.15
N GLY A 33 12.00 13.07 0.01
CA GLY A 33 13.42 13.31 0.25
C GLY A 33 14.17 12.03 0.62
N PRO A 34 15.51 11.99 0.46
CA PRO A 34 16.32 10.82 0.79
C PRO A 34 16.18 10.35 2.25
N ARG A 35 16.02 11.29 3.20
CA ARG A 35 15.82 10.98 4.60
C ARG A 35 14.48 10.28 4.86
N ASP A 36 13.39 10.80 4.30
CA ASP A 36 12.07 10.20 4.44
C ASP A 36 12.02 8.83 3.78
N ALA A 37 12.64 8.69 2.62
CA ALA A 37 12.76 7.41 1.92
C ALA A 37 13.46 6.34 2.77
N ALA A 38 14.57 6.68 3.38
CA ALA A 38 15.30 5.77 4.27
C ALA A 38 14.47 5.35 5.49
N GLU A 39 13.70 6.29 6.09
CA GLU A 39 12.83 6.01 7.24
C GLU A 39 11.67 5.12 6.85
N ILE A 40 10.97 5.43 5.74
CA ILE A 40 9.88 4.62 5.20
C ILE A 40 10.37 3.21 4.86
N ALA A 41 11.50 3.09 4.17
CA ALA A 41 12.05 1.79 3.77
C ALA A 41 12.38 0.91 4.98
N ARG A 42 12.97 1.47 6.05
CA ARG A 42 13.22 0.71 7.30
C ARG A 42 11.94 0.19 7.92
N LEU A 43 10.89 1.01 7.98
CA LEU A 43 9.60 0.60 8.55
C LEU A 43 8.92 -0.46 7.69
N LEU A 44 8.96 -0.34 6.37
CA LEU A 44 8.44 -1.36 5.44
C LEU A 44 9.11 -2.72 5.69
N VAL A 45 10.44 -2.74 5.78
CA VAL A 45 11.19 -3.98 6.07
C VAL A 45 10.84 -4.52 7.47
N ARG A 46 10.71 -3.67 8.49
CA ARG A 46 10.27 -4.09 9.84
C ARG A 46 8.84 -4.62 9.86
N THR A 47 7.96 -4.09 9.02
CA THR A 47 6.60 -4.62 8.83
C THR A 47 6.61 -6.02 8.19
N GLY A 48 7.69 -6.38 7.49
CA GLY A 48 7.84 -7.67 6.82
C GLY A 48 7.64 -7.60 5.30
N ILE A 49 7.72 -6.40 4.70
CA ILE A 49 7.65 -6.25 3.25
C ILE A 49 8.91 -6.82 2.61
N ASP A 50 8.73 -7.65 1.58
CA ASP A 50 9.81 -8.39 0.94
C ASP A 50 10.70 -7.47 0.08
N LEU A 51 10.10 -6.51 -0.66
CA LEU A 51 10.79 -5.67 -1.61
C LEU A 51 10.24 -4.24 -1.61
N VAL A 52 11.13 -3.24 -1.59
CA VAL A 52 10.79 -1.82 -1.64
C VAL A 52 11.15 -1.26 -3.01
N GLU A 53 10.18 -0.77 -3.75
CA GLU A 53 10.38 -0.14 -5.04
C GLU A 53 10.75 1.34 -4.85
N VAL A 54 11.91 1.74 -5.35
CA VAL A 54 12.47 3.09 -5.15
C VAL A 54 12.98 3.70 -6.43
N GLY A 55 12.46 4.88 -6.75
CA GLY A 55 12.95 5.75 -7.80
C GLY A 55 12.95 5.16 -9.21
N MET A 56 13.46 5.98 -10.13
CA MET A 56 13.62 5.66 -11.56
C MET A 56 15.00 6.03 -12.06
N VAL A 57 15.56 5.18 -12.92
CA VAL A 57 16.84 5.42 -13.59
C VAL A 57 16.61 5.51 -15.10
N SER A 58 17.09 6.61 -15.69
CA SER A 58 17.02 6.86 -17.15
C SER A 58 18.41 7.06 -17.78
N GLY A 59 19.46 7.09 -17.00
CA GLY A 59 20.85 7.30 -17.38
C GLY A 59 21.64 8.11 -16.37
N PRO A 60 22.86 8.54 -16.68
CA PRO A 60 23.71 9.31 -15.78
C PRO A 60 23.04 10.58 -15.27
N GLY A 61 23.16 10.84 -13.98
CA GLY A 61 22.52 12.00 -13.34
C GLY A 61 21.01 11.85 -13.17
N SER A 62 20.49 10.61 -13.08
CA SER A 62 19.08 10.36 -12.76
C SER A 62 18.66 11.08 -11.48
N LYS A 63 17.51 11.76 -11.54
CA LYS A 63 16.96 12.59 -10.44
C LYS A 63 16.88 11.82 -9.11
N ASP A 64 16.53 10.55 -9.16
CA ASP A 64 16.29 9.73 -7.99
C ASP A 64 17.55 9.02 -7.45
N ALA A 65 18.75 9.34 -7.95
CA ALA A 65 20.00 8.69 -7.53
C ALA A 65 20.21 8.78 -6.00
N ALA A 66 20.05 9.97 -5.40
CA ALA A 66 20.19 10.17 -3.96
C ALA A 66 19.12 9.41 -3.14
N LEU A 67 17.91 9.28 -3.68
CA LEU A 67 16.84 8.51 -3.07
C LEU A 67 17.16 7.00 -3.03
N ILE A 68 17.68 6.48 -4.14
CA ILE A 68 18.12 5.09 -4.29
C ILE A 68 19.28 4.80 -3.34
N GLU A 69 20.32 5.65 -3.32
CA GLU A 69 21.47 5.49 -2.45
C GLU A 69 21.09 5.49 -0.96
N ALA A 70 20.23 6.43 -0.52
CA ALA A 70 19.75 6.49 0.87
C ALA A 70 18.89 5.26 1.25
N THR A 71 18.12 4.75 0.32
CA THR A 71 17.32 3.53 0.54
C THR A 71 18.24 2.30 0.64
N HIS A 72 19.26 2.18 -0.23
CA HIS A 72 20.25 1.10 -0.17
C HIS A 72 21.05 1.12 1.13
N GLU A 73 21.44 2.28 1.61
CA GLU A 73 22.11 2.43 2.92
C GLU A 73 21.19 1.96 4.07
N ALA A 74 19.89 2.22 3.94
CA ALA A 74 18.91 1.93 4.99
C ALA A 74 18.54 0.44 5.10
N ILE A 75 18.37 -0.27 3.96
CA ILE A 75 17.82 -1.63 3.92
C ILE A 75 18.63 -2.63 3.09
N GLY A 76 19.69 -2.18 2.43
CA GLY A 76 20.47 -2.97 1.47
C GLY A 76 19.85 -3.04 0.07
N PRO A 77 20.71 -3.18 -0.98
CA PRO A 77 20.25 -3.22 -2.37
C PRO A 77 19.41 -4.48 -2.70
N GLU A 78 19.56 -5.56 -1.94
CA GLU A 78 18.85 -6.84 -2.15
C GLU A 78 17.36 -6.74 -1.77
N ARG A 79 16.97 -5.72 -1.01
CA ARG A 79 15.59 -5.47 -0.59
C ARG A 79 14.94 -4.31 -1.34
N SER A 80 15.59 -3.81 -2.37
CA SER A 80 15.08 -2.71 -3.18
C SER A 80 14.99 -3.08 -4.66
N MET A 81 14.03 -2.47 -5.36
CA MET A 81 13.85 -2.58 -6.80
C MET A 81 13.74 -1.18 -7.40
N THR A 82 14.34 -0.96 -8.55
CA THR A 82 14.33 0.35 -9.21
C THR A 82 13.76 0.24 -10.62
N LEU A 83 12.91 1.19 -11.01
CA LEU A 83 12.37 1.27 -12.36
C LEU A 83 13.44 1.78 -13.32
N VAL A 84 13.73 1.02 -14.37
CA VAL A 84 14.58 1.44 -15.48
C VAL A 84 13.70 1.87 -16.66
N VAL A 85 13.89 3.09 -17.11
CA VAL A 85 13.09 3.67 -18.20
C VAL A 85 13.53 3.11 -19.55
N VAL A 86 12.58 2.54 -20.30
CA VAL A 86 12.80 1.97 -21.63
C VAL A 86 12.15 2.85 -22.69
N ARG A 87 12.94 3.61 -23.46
CA ARG A 87 12.45 4.37 -24.60
C ARG A 87 13.06 3.87 -25.93
N ASP A 88 14.39 3.66 -25.94
CA ASP A 88 15.11 3.11 -27.08
C ASP A 88 16.27 2.20 -26.61
N ARG A 89 16.89 1.46 -27.55
CA ARG A 89 17.94 0.47 -27.24
C ARG A 89 19.20 1.09 -26.63
N HIS A 90 19.59 2.28 -27.04
CA HIS A 90 20.79 2.95 -26.52
C HIS A 90 20.55 3.49 -25.12
N GLN A 91 19.38 4.05 -24.88
CA GLN A 91 19.00 4.54 -23.56
C GLN A 91 18.91 3.42 -22.53
N VAL A 92 18.42 2.22 -22.92
CA VAL A 92 18.39 1.05 -22.03
C VAL A 92 19.78 0.72 -21.50
N ALA A 93 20.78 0.60 -22.39
CA ALA A 93 22.15 0.29 -21.97
C ALA A 93 22.71 1.34 -20.99
N THR A 94 22.55 2.63 -21.31
CA THR A 94 23.03 3.73 -20.47
C THR A 94 22.32 3.78 -19.10
N ALA A 95 21.02 3.49 -19.06
CA ALA A 95 20.25 3.41 -17.83
C ALA A 95 20.66 2.21 -16.97
N LEU A 96 20.95 1.05 -17.58
CA LEU A 96 21.45 -0.12 -16.87
C LEU A 96 22.86 0.10 -16.30
N ASP A 97 23.74 0.80 -17.03
CA ASP A 97 25.07 1.12 -16.54
C ASP A 97 24.99 2.07 -15.34
N GLU A 98 24.06 3.04 -15.34
CA GLU A 98 23.80 3.90 -14.18
C GLU A 98 23.16 3.13 -13.00
N ALA A 99 22.22 2.23 -13.26
CA ALA A 99 21.66 1.36 -12.22
C ALA A 99 22.75 0.50 -11.56
N ALA A 100 23.67 -0.06 -12.36
CA ALA A 100 24.81 -0.80 -11.85
C ALA A 100 25.75 0.07 -11.00
N ARG A 101 26.03 1.30 -11.45
CA ARG A 101 26.83 2.29 -10.69
C ARG A 101 26.21 2.61 -9.33
N LEU A 102 24.87 2.73 -9.26
CA LEU A 102 24.11 2.95 -8.03
C LEU A 102 23.99 1.69 -7.15
N GLY A 103 24.53 0.56 -7.58
CA GLY A 103 24.48 -0.70 -6.83
C GLY A 103 23.14 -1.41 -6.87
N VAL A 104 22.23 -1.03 -7.76
CA VAL A 104 20.91 -1.69 -7.92
C VAL A 104 21.12 -3.17 -8.25
N ARG A 105 20.29 -4.05 -7.67
CA ARG A 105 20.28 -5.50 -7.91
C ARG A 105 19.02 -5.98 -8.61
N HIS A 106 17.88 -5.39 -8.26
CA HIS A 106 16.59 -5.71 -8.84
C HIS A 106 16.12 -4.51 -9.66
N ILE A 107 15.80 -4.74 -10.91
CA ILE A 107 15.24 -3.73 -11.80
C ILE A 107 13.84 -4.10 -12.26
N MET A 108 13.07 -3.09 -12.59
CA MET A 108 11.78 -3.25 -13.25
C MET A 108 11.76 -2.46 -14.56
N TYR A 109 11.20 -3.07 -15.61
CA TYR A 109 10.83 -2.39 -16.83
C TYR A 109 9.31 -2.20 -16.91
N SER A 110 8.85 -1.00 -17.23
CA SER A 110 7.45 -0.74 -17.56
C SER A 110 7.32 -0.55 -19.07
N ILE A 111 6.64 -1.48 -19.72
CA ILE A 111 6.47 -1.48 -21.18
C ILE A 111 4.96 -1.52 -21.48
N PRO A 112 4.42 -0.59 -22.31
CA PRO A 112 3.00 -0.53 -22.60
C PRO A 112 2.58 -1.72 -23.47
N THR A 113 1.55 -2.45 -23.05
CA THR A 113 1.04 -3.62 -23.77
C THR A 113 -0.28 -3.37 -24.49
N SER A 114 -1.13 -2.47 -23.96
CA SER A 114 -2.35 -2.10 -24.66
C SER A 114 -2.05 -1.34 -25.96
N GLU A 115 -2.96 -1.45 -26.93
CA GLU A 115 -2.82 -0.76 -28.20
C GLU A 115 -2.74 0.77 -28.03
N GLN A 116 -3.58 1.32 -27.12
CA GLN A 116 -3.61 2.76 -26.84
C GLN A 116 -2.28 3.26 -26.28
N HIS A 117 -1.74 2.63 -25.23
CA HIS A 117 -0.51 3.06 -24.60
C HIS A 117 0.72 2.77 -25.47
N ALA A 118 0.74 1.64 -26.19
CA ALA A 118 1.82 1.32 -27.13
C ALA A 118 1.93 2.36 -28.26
N LYS A 119 0.79 2.81 -28.77
CA LYS A 119 0.76 3.87 -29.79
C LYS A 119 1.28 5.21 -29.26
N LEU A 120 0.95 5.55 -28.00
CA LEU A 120 1.39 6.82 -27.39
C LEU A 120 2.87 6.83 -26.99
N LYS A 121 3.41 5.72 -26.50
CA LYS A 121 4.75 5.66 -25.89
C LYS A 121 5.81 5.04 -26.79
N LEU A 122 5.43 4.21 -27.75
CA LEU A 122 6.33 3.52 -28.67
C LEU A 122 6.11 3.90 -30.14
N ASP A 123 5.24 4.88 -30.41
CA ASP A 123 4.82 5.31 -31.76
C ASP A 123 4.25 4.15 -32.62
N SER A 124 3.92 3.03 -31.99
CA SER A 124 3.43 1.85 -32.69
C SER A 124 2.63 0.91 -31.79
N PRO A 125 1.45 0.47 -32.22
CA PRO A 125 0.69 -0.56 -31.53
C PRO A 125 1.16 -2.00 -31.85
N SER A 126 2.25 -2.19 -32.59
CA SER A 126 2.70 -3.50 -33.07
C SER A 126 3.11 -4.44 -31.94
N ALA A 127 2.42 -5.57 -31.80
CA ALA A 127 2.78 -6.63 -30.85
C ALA A 127 4.22 -7.14 -31.11
N LYS A 128 4.62 -7.26 -32.38
CA LYS A 128 5.97 -7.70 -32.76
C LYS A 128 7.05 -6.73 -32.23
N LEU A 129 6.78 -5.42 -32.27
CA LEU A 129 7.72 -4.41 -31.73
C LEU A 129 7.83 -4.55 -30.20
N LEU A 130 6.71 -4.79 -29.50
CA LEU A 130 6.70 -5.01 -28.05
C LEU A 130 7.60 -6.20 -27.65
N HIS A 131 7.47 -7.32 -28.33
CA HIS A 131 8.30 -8.51 -28.06
C HIS A 131 9.79 -8.23 -28.29
N VAL A 132 10.13 -7.50 -29.36
CA VAL A 132 11.54 -7.14 -29.66
C VAL A 132 12.09 -6.20 -28.59
N VAL A 133 11.33 -5.19 -28.17
CA VAL A 133 11.76 -4.24 -27.14
C VAL A 133 11.93 -4.96 -25.81
N ALA A 134 10.96 -5.76 -25.39
CA ALA A 134 11.00 -6.50 -24.14
C ALA A 134 12.20 -7.48 -24.11
N ARG A 135 12.34 -8.34 -25.11
CA ARG A 135 13.47 -9.30 -25.21
C ARG A 135 14.81 -8.59 -25.17
N SER A 136 14.99 -7.51 -25.94
CA SER A 136 16.24 -6.77 -25.95
C SER A 136 16.58 -6.13 -24.61
N ALA A 137 15.60 -5.53 -23.92
CA ALA A 137 15.80 -4.91 -22.63
C ALA A 137 16.12 -5.94 -21.54
N ILE A 138 15.35 -7.04 -21.50
CA ILE A 138 15.53 -8.12 -20.51
C ILE A 138 16.90 -8.78 -20.70
N SER A 139 17.28 -9.20 -21.94
CA SER A 139 18.57 -9.83 -22.18
C SER A 139 19.74 -8.93 -21.77
N GLN A 140 19.71 -7.64 -22.11
CA GLN A 140 20.76 -6.70 -21.70
C GLN A 140 20.92 -6.58 -20.18
N ALA A 141 19.80 -6.65 -19.44
CA ALA A 141 19.81 -6.61 -17.99
C ALA A 141 20.33 -7.92 -17.39
N LYS A 142 19.89 -9.06 -17.91
CA LYS A 142 20.38 -10.39 -17.47
C LYS A 142 21.86 -10.55 -17.72
N ASP A 143 22.38 -10.08 -18.86
CA ASP A 143 23.81 -10.09 -19.17
C ASP A 143 24.66 -9.30 -18.15
N ARG A 144 24.04 -8.31 -17.48
CA ARG A 144 24.66 -7.53 -16.40
C ARG A 144 24.41 -8.09 -15.00
N GLY A 145 23.71 -9.21 -14.89
CA GLY A 145 23.44 -9.92 -13.63
C GLY A 145 22.29 -9.35 -12.78
N PHE A 146 21.41 -8.52 -13.35
CA PHE A 146 20.23 -8.03 -12.65
C PHE A 146 19.18 -9.12 -12.45
N HIS A 147 18.45 -9.05 -11.35
CA HIS A 147 17.13 -9.64 -11.24
C HIS A 147 16.13 -8.73 -11.96
N VAL A 148 15.35 -9.29 -12.87
CA VAL A 148 14.52 -8.53 -13.80
C VAL A 148 13.04 -8.81 -13.60
N THR A 149 12.31 -7.78 -13.17
CA THR A 149 10.84 -7.72 -13.28
C THR A 149 10.49 -6.95 -14.56
N PHE A 150 9.64 -7.46 -15.40
CA PHE A 150 9.07 -6.69 -16.52
C PHE A 150 7.57 -6.53 -16.33
N SER A 151 7.03 -5.40 -16.76
CA SER A 151 5.63 -5.06 -16.53
C SER A 151 4.90 -4.93 -17.86
N GLY A 152 3.64 -5.37 -17.89
CA GLY A 152 2.68 -4.98 -18.90
C GLY A 152 1.92 -3.74 -18.45
N GLU A 153 2.40 -2.55 -18.85
CA GLU A 153 1.63 -1.32 -18.59
C GLU A 153 0.32 -1.36 -19.35
N ASP A 154 -0.76 -1.02 -18.65
CA ASP A 154 -2.13 -1.13 -19.15
C ASP A 154 -2.50 -2.58 -19.56
N GLY A 155 -1.94 -3.53 -18.81
CA GLY A 155 -2.11 -4.96 -19.06
C GLY A 155 -3.56 -5.42 -18.90
N ALA A 156 -4.31 -4.79 -17.99
CA ALA A 156 -5.73 -5.09 -17.76
C ALA A 156 -6.62 -4.84 -18.99
N ARG A 157 -6.23 -3.93 -19.90
CA ARG A 157 -6.94 -3.67 -21.15
C ARG A 157 -6.27 -4.31 -22.37
N THR A 158 -5.24 -5.12 -22.14
CA THR A 158 -4.54 -5.82 -23.22
C THR A 158 -5.26 -7.13 -23.53
N PRO A 159 -5.72 -7.35 -24.78
CA PRO A 159 -6.37 -8.62 -25.15
C PRO A 159 -5.46 -9.82 -24.88
N ARG A 160 -6.06 -10.95 -24.50
CA ARG A 160 -5.35 -12.20 -24.16
C ARG A 160 -4.35 -12.62 -25.24
N GLU A 161 -4.78 -12.61 -26.49
CA GLU A 161 -3.97 -12.99 -27.65
C GLU A 161 -2.73 -12.11 -27.88
N ARG A 162 -2.66 -10.98 -27.19
CA ARG A 162 -1.52 -10.08 -27.17
C ARG A 162 -0.73 -10.18 -25.87
N LEU A 163 -1.42 -10.31 -24.74
CA LEU A 163 -0.81 -10.34 -23.40
C LEU A 163 -0.01 -11.63 -23.17
N VAL A 164 -0.62 -12.79 -23.43
CA VAL A 164 0.01 -14.10 -23.18
C VAL A 164 1.33 -14.24 -23.96
N PRO A 165 1.39 -14.04 -25.29
CA PRO A 165 2.65 -14.12 -26.01
C PRO A 165 3.70 -13.08 -25.59
N TYR A 166 3.27 -11.92 -25.08
CA TYR A 166 4.18 -10.92 -24.53
C TYR A 166 4.84 -11.43 -23.23
N VAL A 167 4.06 -12.02 -22.31
CA VAL A 167 4.54 -12.60 -21.06
C VAL A 167 5.48 -13.77 -21.34
N GLU A 168 5.12 -14.69 -22.25
CA GLU A 168 5.99 -15.79 -22.69
C GLU A 168 7.32 -15.27 -23.22
N ALA A 169 7.29 -14.27 -24.11
CA ALA A 169 8.49 -13.68 -24.70
C ALA A 169 9.42 -13.05 -23.64
N GLY A 170 8.87 -12.51 -22.58
CA GLY A 170 9.66 -11.96 -21.46
C GLY A 170 10.36 -13.04 -20.63
N PHE A 171 9.66 -14.12 -20.27
CA PHE A 171 10.25 -15.25 -19.56
C PHE A 171 11.28 -16.01 -20.44
N GLU A 172 10.99 -16.23 -21.72
CA GLU A 172 11.97 -16.79 -22.66
C GLU A 172 13.25 -15.94 -22.79
N ALA A 173 13.16 -14.62 -22.57
CA ALA A 173 14.31 -13.73 -22.54
C ALA A 173 15.06 -13.74 -21.19
N GLY A 174 14.60 -14.53 -20.22
CA GLY A 174 15.23 -14.73 -18.93
C GLY A 174 14.73 -13.81 -17.81
N ALA A 175 13.59 -13.14 -17.97
CA ALA A 175 12.99 -12.38 -16.87
C ALA A 175 12.65 -13.29 -15.68
N ASP A 176 12.75 -12.74 -14.48
CA ASP A 176 12.49 -13.47 -13.24
C ASP A 176 11.04 -13.30 -12.77
N ARG A 177 10.36 -12.18 -13.15
CA ARG A 177 8.98 -11.87 -12.73
C ARG A 177 8.26 -11.04 -13.78
N PHE A 178 6.97 -11.30 -13.96
CA PHE A 178 6.06 -10.42 -14.71
C PHE A 178 5.12 -9.67 -13.78
N ARG A 179 4.99 -8.35 -13.97
CA ARG A 179 4.00 -7.52 -13.28
C ARG A 179 2.86 -7.17 -14.22
N LEU A 180 1.65 -7.63 -13.92
CA LEU A 180 0.45 -7.11 -14.53
C LEU A 180 0.10 -5.75 -13.90
N ALA A 181 0.20 -4.67 -14.66
CA ALA A 181 -0.21 -3.36 -14.21
C ALA A 181 -1.66 -3.06 -14.66
N GLU A 182 -2.56 -2.98 -13.69
CA GLU A 182 -3.92 -2.49 -13.89
C GLU A 182 -3.91 -0.97 -13.84
N THR A 183 -3.27 -0.37 -14.85
CA THR A 183 -2.93 1.05 -14.89
C THR A 183 -4.14 1.97 -14.82
N VAL A 184 -5.29 1.59 -15.35
CA VAL A 184 -6.49 2.44 -15.43
C VAL A 184 -7.61 2.00 -14.49
N ALA A 185 -7.37 1.03 -13.60
CA ALA A 185 -8.37 0.43 -12.70
C ALA A 185 -9.65 0.05 -13.45
N TYR A 186 -9.57 -0.97 -14.29
CA TYR A 186 -10.60 -1.34 -15.26
C TYR A 186 -11.36 -2.62 -14.91
N LEU A 187 -10.74 -3.54 -14.14
CA LEU A 187 -11.27 -4.87 -13.90
C LEU A 187 -12.04 -4.97 -12.58
N SER A 188 -13.07 -5.80 -12.58
CA SER A 188 -13.65 -6.36 -11.36
C SER A 188 -12.79 -7.51 -10.83
N PRO A 189 -12.93 -7.94 -9.56
CA PRO A 189 -12.15 -9.04 -9.01
C PRO A 189 -12.26 -10.35 -9.79
N TRP A 190 -13.43 -10.71 -10.29
CA TRP A 190 -13.62 -11.93 -11.09
C TRP A 190 -12.97 -11.84 -12.48
N GLN A 191 -12.96 -10.66 -13.10
CA GLN A 191 -12.21 -10.45 -14.36
C GLN A 191 -10.69 -10.47 -14.12
N MET A 192 -10.24 -9.97 -12.97
CA MET A 192 -8.84 -10.07 -12.57
C MET A 192 -8.40 -11.53 -12.42
N GLU A 193 -9.24 -12.39 -11.82
CA GLU A 193 -8.96 -13.83 -11.74
C GLU A 193 -8.80 -14.47 -13.14
N GLU A 194 -9.67 -14.11 -14.08
CA GLU A 194 -9.57 -14.62 -15.46
C GLU A 194 -8.24 -14.21 -16.09
N VAL A 195 -7.90 -12.93 -16.08
CA VAL A 195 -6.66 -12.41 -16.70
C VAL A 195 -5.41 -13.03 -16.06
N ILE A 196 -5.37 -13.13 -14.72
CA ILE A 196 -4.23 -13.75 -14.02
C ILE A 196 -4.14 -15.24 -14.32
N SER A 197 -5.27 -15.97 -14.34
CA SER A 197 -5.28 -17.39 -14.69
C SER A 197 -4.71 -17.66 -16.07
N ASP A 198 -4.94 -16.78 -17.04
CA ASP A 198 -4.41 -16.89 -18.39
C ASP A 198 -2.89 -16.85 -18.48
N ILE A 199 -2.22 -16.14 -17.57
CA ILE A 199 -0.77 -15.95 -17.59
C ILE A 199 -0.02 -16.81 -16.55
N THR A 200 -0.71 -17.32 -15.52
CA THR A 200 -0.09 -18.19 -14.51
C THR A 200 0.14 -19.63 -15.00
N VAL A 201 -0.47 -20.02 -16.12
CA VAL A 201 -0.22 -21.32 -16.75
C VAL A 201 1.11 -21.40 -17.51
N ILE A 202 1.79 -20.26 -17.70
CA ILE A 202 3.11 -20.19 -18.32
C ILE A 202 4.13 -20.80 -17.33
N ASP A 203 4.84 -21.85 -17.76
CA ASP A 203 5.76 -22.60 -16.90
C ASP A 203 6.88 -21.72 -16.34
N GLY A 204 7.15 -21.87 -15.05
CA GLY A 204 8.15 -21.08 -14.34
C GLY A 204 7.79 -19.62 -14.11
N SER A 205 6.54 -19.18 -14.37
CA SER A 205 6.13 -17.79 -14.23
C SER A 205 5.98 -17.37 -12.77
N GLU A 206 6.63 -16.26 -12.36
CA GLU A 206 6.29 -15.50 -11.18
C GLU A 206 5.49 -14.27 -11.57
N ILE A 207 4.23 -14.22 -11.15
CA ILE A 207 3.29 -13.14 -11.50
C ILE A 207 3.11 -12.21 -10.31
N GLU A 208 3.22 -10.91 -10.56
CA GLU A 208 2.93 -9.83 -9.63
C GLU A 208 1.74 -9.02 -10.14
N ILE A 209 0.84 -8.65 -9.22
CA ILE A 209 -0.26 -7.72 -9.50
C ILE A 209 0.07 -6.32 -8.95
N HIS A 210 -0.18 -5.29 -9.75
CA HIS A 210 -0.11 -3.88 -9.37
C HIS A 210 -1.41 -3.21 -9.79
N SER A 211 -2.34 -3.03 -8.84
CA SER A 211 -3.68 -2.50 -9.09
C SER A 211 -3.81 -1.05 -8.64
N HIS A 212 -4.36 -0.21 -9.52
CA HIS A 212 -4.81 1.14 -9.16
C HIS A 212 -6.22 1.13 -8.56
N ASN A 213 -6.53 2.13 -7.76
CA ASN A 213 -7.71 2.17 -6.87
C ASN A 213 -8.82 3.14 -7.29
N MET A 214 -8.85 3.60 -8.55
CA MET A 214 -9.86 4.55 -9.02
C MET A 214 -11.30 4.07 -8.80
N LEU A 215 -11.53 2.76 -8.84
CA LEU A 215 -12.85 2.14 -8.62
C LEU A 215 -13.03 1.60 -7.18
N GLY A 216 -12.05 1.79 -6.28
CA GLY A 216 -12.10 1.29 -4.91
C GLY A 216 -11.92 -0.23 -4.78
N MET A 217 -11.42 -0.91 -5.80
CA MET A 217 -11.31 -2.37 -5.85
C MET A 217 -9.88 -2.91 -5.80
N ALA A 218 -8.86 -2.06 -5.64
CA ALA A 218 -7.47 -2.49 -5.75
C ALA A 218 -7.09 -3.60 -4.77
N VAL A 219 -7.53 -3.56 -3.51
CA VAL A 219 -7.30 -4.64 -2.55
C VAL A 219 -8.03 -5.91 -2.97
N ALA A 220 -9.30 -5.80 -3.38
CA ALA A 220 -10.08 -6.95 -3.83
C ALA A 220 -9.48 -7.59 -5.08
N ASN A 221 -9.04 -6.79 -6.05
CA ASN A 221 -8.35 -7.25 -7.25
C ASN A 221 -7.01 -7.93 -6.92
N SER A 222 -6.25 -7.39 -5.96
CA SER A 222 -5.01 -8.01 -5.49
C SER A 222 -5.22 -9.39 -4.87
N LEU A 223 -6.23 -9.53 -4.00
CA LEU A 223 -6.59 -10.83 -3.41
C LEU A 223 -7.13 -11.82 -4.45
N ALA A 224 -7.93 -11.35 -5.41
CA ALA A 224 -8.42 -12.15 -6.53
C ALA A 224 -7.26 -12.67 -7.40
N ALA A 225 -6.27 -11.82 -7.69
CA ALA A 225 -5.08 -12.19 -8.43
C ALA A 225 -4.28 -13.30 -7.73
N VAL A 226 -4.09 -13.21 -6.40
CA VAL A 226 -3.39 -14.27 -5.63
C VAL A 226 -4.19 -15.57 -5.65
N ARG A 227 -5.51 -15.49 -5.53
CA ARG A 227 -6.37 -16.68 -5.63
C ARG A 227 -6.24 -17.37 -7.00
N ALA A 228 -6.01 -16.59 -8.07
CA ALA A 228 -5.77 -17.07 -9.43
C ALA A 228 -4.31 -17.51 -9.70
N GLY A 229 -3.42 -17.42 -8.68
CA GLY A 229 -2.05 -17.92 -8.78
C GLY A 229 -0.95 -16.86 -8.81
N ALA A 230 -1.26 -15.56 -8.74
CA ALA A 230 -0.25 -14.53 -8.58
C ALA A 230 0.53 -14.75 -7.27
N ARG A 231 1.84 -14.55 -7.31
CA ARG A 231 2.75 -14.80 -6.18
C ARG A 231 3.18 -13.52 -5.48
N TRP A 232 2.99 -12.38 -6.10
CA TRP A 232 3.37 -11.07 -5.60
C TRP A 232 2.24 -10.06 -5.69
N ILE A 233 2.16 -9.18 -4.70
CA ILE A 233 1.27 -8.02 -4.70
C ILE A 233 2.12 -6.76 -4.53
N SER A 234 1.87 -5.75 -5.37
CA SER A 234 2.41 -4.41 -5.21
C SER A 234 1.37 -3.50 -4.56
N ALA A 235 1.77 -2.80 -3.51
CA ALA A 235 0.92 -1.87 -2.76
C ALA A 235 1.64 -0.55 -2.51
N THR A 236 0.95 0.44 -1.95
CA THR A 236 1.57 1.68 -1.45
C THR A 236 1.03 2.04 -0.07
N VAL A 237 1.87 2.66 0.75
CA VAL A 237 1.46 3.18 2.05
C VAL A 237 0.35 4.21 1.87
N GLY A 238 -0.75 4.05 2.60
CA GLY A 238 -1.92 4.92 2.49
C GLY A 238 -2.61 4.91 1.11
N GLY A 239 -2.23 4.00 0.20
CA GLY A 239 -2.75 3.98 -1.16
C GLY A 239 -2.29 5.19 -2.00
N ILE A 240 -1.21 5.89 -1.60
CA ILE A 240 -0.72 7.08 -2.33
C ILE A 240 -0.33 6.66 -3.75
N GLY A 241 -0.73 7.44 -4.74
CA GLY A 241 -0.41 7.17 -6.15
C GLY A 241 -1.21 8.03 -7.10
N GLU A 242 -0.84 7.99 -8.35
CA GLU A 242 -1.53 8.75 -9.40
C GLU A 242 -2.98 8.31 -9.60
N ARG A 243 -3.81 9.19 -10.18
CA ARG A 243 -5.26 8.98 -10.40
C ARG A 243 -6.00 8.70 -9.08
N GLY A 244 -6.52 7.53 -8.85
CA GLY A 244 -7.21 7.12 -7.62
C GLY A 244 -6.29 6.41 -6.60
N GLY A 245 -4.97 6.44 -6.81
CA GLY A 245 -3.99 5.73 -5.96
C GLY A 245 -3.84 4.25 -6.29
N ASN A 246 -3.20 3.50 -5.41
CA ASN A 246 -2.89 2.09 -5.53
C ASN A 246 -3.61 1.25 -4.45
N ALA A 247 -3.37 -0.05 -4.42
CA ALA A 247 -3.81 -0.89 -3.31
C ALA A 247 -3.19 -0.37 -2.00
N PRO A 248 -4.01 0.11 -1.03
CA PRO A 248 -3.49 0.66 0.22
C PRO A 248 -2.94 -0.47 1.10
N LEU A 249 -1.66 -0.32 1.50
CA LEU A 249 -0.90 -1.36 2.19
C LEU A 249 -1.55 -1.80 3.51
N ALA A 250 -2.06 -0.85 4.31
CA ALA A 250 -2.63 -1.17 5.60
C ALA A 250 -3.91 -2.01 5.48
N GLU A 251 -4.80 -1.67 4.55
CA GLU A 251 -6.01 -2.43 4.26
C GLU A 251 -5.69 -3.80 3.70
N LEU A 252 -4.71 -3.90 2.80
CA LEU A 252 -4.26 -5.17 2.24
C LEU A 252 -3.71 -6.10 3.32
N LEU A 253 -2.78 -5.63 4.16
CA LEU A 253 -2.19 -6.43 5.24
C LEU A 253 -3.22 -6.81 6.30
N THR A 254 -4.17 -5.92 6.61
CA THR A 254 -5.28 -6.21 7.51
C THR A 254 -6.20 -7.29 6.93
N ALA A 255 -6.52 -7.20 5.62
CA ALA A 255 -7.31 -8.22 4.95
C ALA A 255 -6.60 -9.60 4.94
N LEU A 256 -5.30 -9.64 4.64
CA LEU A 256 -4.51 -10.86 4.73
C LEU A 256 -4.52 -11.45 6.15
N ARG A 257 -4.40 -10.63 7.19
CA ARG A 257 -4.46 -11.06 8.60
C ARG A 257 -5.84 -11.58 8.97
N VAL A 258 -6.89 -10.86 8.66
CA VAL A 258 -8.25 -11.15 9.16
C VAL A 258 -8.94 -12.23 8.34
N ILE A 259 -8.84 -12.16 7.02
CA ILE A 259 -9.54 -13.08 6.11
C ILE A 259 -8.75 -14.39 5.92
N HIS A 260 -7.43 -14.29 5.81
CA HIS A 260 -6.57 -15.42 5.43
C HIS A 260 -5.68 -15.94 6.56
N ASP A 261 -5.77 -15.36 7.79
CA ASP A 261 -4.93 -15.67 8.96
C ASP A 261 -3.42 -15.59 8.66
N ASP A 262 -3.03 -14.68 7.78
CA ASP A 262 -1.61 -14.45 7.47
C ASP A 262 -0.95 -13.62 8.57
N ARG A 263 -0.03 -14.23 9.32
CA ARG A 263 0.65 -13.64 10.48
C ARG A 263 2.11 -13.27 10.23
N ARG A 264 2.55 -13.29 8.97
CA ARG A 264 3.95 -12.99 8.62
C ARG A 264 4.33 -11.53 8.82
N PHE A 265 3.35 -10.63 8.81
CA PHE A 265 3.56 -9.19 8.88
C PHE A 265 3.38 -8.65 10.29
N ASP A 266 4.30 -7.77 10.73
CA ASP A 266 4.14 -7.00 11.96
C ASP A 266 3.31 -5.73 11.69
N LEU A 267 2.02 -5.81 11.95
CA LEU A 267 1.07 -4.74 11.69
C LEU A 267 1.20 -3.56 12.67
N THR A 268 1.92 -3.72 13.79
CA THR A 268 2.06 -2.68 14.82
C THR A 268 2.74 -1.41 14.31
N HIS A 269 3.46 -1.51 13.19
CA HIS A 269 4.13 -0.37 12.55
C HIS A 269 3.24 0.41 11.57
N LEU A 270 2.05 -0.07 11.21
CA LEU A 270 1.27 0.49 10.09
C LEU A 270 0.86 1.94 10.31
N THR A 271 0.39 2.28 11.51
CA THR A 271 -0.04 3.67 11.80
C THR A 271 1.14 4.65 11.76
N GLU A 272 2.27 4.27 12.33
CA GLU A 272 3.49 5.09 12.28
C GLU A 272 4.01 5.23 10.84
N LEU A 273 4.07 4.13 10.10
CA LEU A 273 4.50 4.09 8.70
C LEU A 273 3.60 4.99 7.84
N SER A 274 2.28 4.89 8.01
CA SER A 274 1.30 5.73 7.30
C SER A 274 1.55 7.21 7.59
N ARG A 275 1.70 7.59 8.85
CA ARG A 275 1.95 8.98 9.26
C ARG A 275 3.27 9.53 8.70
N ILE A 276 4.35 8.73 8.70
CA ILE A 276 5.65 9.14 8.15
C ILE A 276 5.58 9.28 6.64
N ALA A 277 4.98 8.33 5.93
CA ALA A 277 4.86 8.38 4.48
C ALA A 277 4.00 9.57 4.01
N LEU A 278 2.87 9.82 4.65
CA LEU A 278 2.01 10.97 4.33
C LEU A 278 2.71 12.30 4.59
N ARG A 279 3.45 12.42 5.71
CA ARG A 279 4.26 13.60 5.99
C ARG A 279 5.35 13.81 4.93
N GLY A 280 6.09 12.75 4.59
CA GLY A 280 7.14 12.79 3.55
C GLY A 280 6.58 13.13 2.17
N ALA A 281 5.35 12.71 1.87
CA ALA A 281 4.63 13.05 0.64
C ALA A 281 4.03 14.49 0.64
N GLY A 282 4.11 15.22 1.74
CA GLY A 282 3.44 16.52 1.88
C GLY A 282 1.91 16.44 2.00
N LEU A 283 1.38 15.27 2.34
CA LEU A 283 -0.05 15.00 2.49
C LEU A 283 -0.46 15.06 3.97
N GLY A 284 -1.67 15.54 4.23
CA GLY A 284 -2.23 15.61 5.59
C GLY A 284 -2.82 14.28 6.08
N GLU A 285 -3.11 14.20 7.38
CA GLU A 285 -3.72 13.03 8.02
C GLU A 285 -5.08 12.63 7.41
N ALA A 286 -5.79 13.55 6.79
CA ALA A 286 -7.03 13.27 6.07
C ALA A 286 -6.86 12.28 4.89
N PHE A 287 -5.63 12.06 4.46
CA PHE A 287 -5.28 11.06 3.44
C PHE A 287 -5.09 9.64 4.00
N GLN A 288 -5.07 9.49 5.33
CA GLN A 288 -5.04 8.16 5.94
C GLN A 288 -6.34 7.39 5.65
N SER A 289 -6.22 6.10 5.51
CA SER A 289 -7.34 5.22 5.19
C SER A 289 -7.29 3.92 6.02
N GLY A 290 -8.40 3.21 6.02
CA GLY A 290 -8.52 1.93 6.71
C GLY A 290 -8.17 2.00 8.20
N PRO A 291 -7.44 1.02 8.72
CA PRO A 291 -7.19 0.90 10.16
C PRO A 291 -6.19 1.93 10.71
N THR A 292 -5.52 2.71 9.86
CA THR A 292 -4.52 3.69 10.28
C THR A 292 -5.08 5.10 10.46
N THR A 293 -6.32 5.35 10.03
CA THR A 293 -6.96 6.66 10.22
C THR A 293 -7.21 6.93 11.69
N PRO A 294 -7.07 8.19 12.17
CA PRO A 294 -7.42 8.56 13.55
C PRO A 294 -8.87 8.25 13.93
N HIS A 295 -9.75 8.11 12.94
CA HIS A 295 -11.18 7.85 13.17
C HIS A 295 -11.54 6.35 13.23
N ALA A 296 -10.62 5.45 12.86
CA ALA A 296 -10.91 4.01 12.80
C ALA A 296 -11.34 3.42 14.13
N PHE A 297 -10.81 3.96 15.23
CA PHE A 297 -11.05 3.50 16.61
C PHE A 297 -11.49 4.65 17.52
N ALA A 298 -12.07 5.72 16.97
CA ALA A 298 -12.63 6.83 17.72
C ALA A 298 -14.15 6.65 17.85
N TYR A 299 -14.63 6.52 19.08
CA TYR A 299 -15.99 6.11 19.38
C TYR A 299 -16.77 7.14 20.20
N GLU A 300 -18.07 7.26 19.90
CA GLU A 300 -19.04 8.06 20.65
C GLU A 300 -20.05 7.17 21.41
N LEU A 301 -20.13 5.89 21.09
CA LEU A 301 -21.12 4.99 21.67
C LEU A 301 -20.50 4.10 22.76
N PRO A 302 -21.16 3.98 23.95
CA PRO A 302 -20.64 3.19 25.06
C PRO A 302 -20.32 1.74 24.69
N GLY A 303 -21.19 1.09 23.89
CA GLY A 303 -21.02 -0.30 23.51
C GLY A 303 -19.71 -0.56 22.76
N GLN A 304 -19.28 0.35 21.91
CA GLN A 304 -18.05 0.23 21.14
C GLN A 304 -16.78 0.33 22.00
N LEU A 305 -16.82 1.17 23.04
CA LEU A 305 -15.70 1.34 23.98
C LEU A 305 -15.63 0.24 25.03
N LEU A 306 -16.81 -0.21 25.53
CA LEU A 306 -16.89 -1.19 26.61
C LEU A 306 -16.78 -2.63 26.10
N HIS A 307 -17.13 -2.86 24.83
CA HIS A 307 -17.17 -4.17 24.19
C HIS A 307 -16.52 -4.13 22.80
N PRO A 308 -15.26 -3.71 22.69
CA PRO A 308 -14.58 -3.57 21.40
C PRO A 308 -14.54 -4.89 20.62
N GLU A 309 -14.48 -6.02 21.30
CA GLU A 309 -14.51 -7.36 20.70
C GLU A 309 -15.78 -7.67 19.87
N ALA A 310 -16.86 -6.92 20.11
CA ALA A 310 -18.11 -7.06 19.35
C ALA A 310 -18.17 -6.14 18.12
N TYR A 311 -17.33 -5.11 18.04
CA TYR A 311 -17.42 -4.07 17.00
C TYR A 311 -16.15 -3.94 16.16
N GLU A 312 -14.98 -4.27 16.70
CA GLU A 312 -13.72 -4.13 16.00
C GLU A 312 -13.37 -5.37 15.18
N THR A 313 -13.00 -5.17 13.93
CA THR A 313 -12.49 -6.25 13.06
C THR A 313 -11.18 -6.83 13.61
N LEU A 314 -10.37 -5.96 14.25
CA LEU A 314 -9.14 -6.29 14.94
C LEU A 314 -8.88 -5.22 16.02
N PRO A 315 -8.11 -5.55 17.07
CA PRO A 315 -7.74 -4.57 18.10
C PRO A 315 -6.94 -3.39 17.53
N ALA A 316 -7.22 -2.17 18.02
CA ALA A 316 -6.51 -0.96 17.59
C ALA A 316 -4.97 -1.08 17.73
N GLU A 317 -4.54 -1.67 18.83
CA GLU A 317 -3.13 -1.86 19.19
C GLU A 317 -2.39 -2.77 18.19
N LEU A 318 -3.11 -3.67 17.53
CA LEU A 318 -2.53 -4.58 16.53
C LEU A 318 -1.99 -3.83 15.30
N VAL A 319 -2.54 -2.66 15.00
CA VAL A 319 -2.12 -1.81 13.87
C VAL A 319 -1.37 -0.55 14.36
N GLY A 320 -0.97 -0.51 15.62
CA GLY A 320 -0.29 0.64 16.22
C GLY A 320 -1.17 1.87 16.37
N ASN A 321 -2.51 1.70 16.36
CA ASN A 321 -3.47 2.76 16.60
C ASN A 321 -3.95 2.71 18.06
N THR A 322 -4.73 3.71 18.48
CA THR A 322 -5.29 3.80 19.82
C THR A 322 -6.80 3.95 19.77
N ARG A 323 -7.46 3.36 20.79
CA ARG A 323 -8.90 3.50 20.96
C ARG A 323 -9.19 4.79 21.73
N GLU A 324 -10.02 5.65 21.14
CA GLU A 324 -10.33 6.97 21.68
C GLU A 324 -11.83 7.18 21.90
N LEU A 325 -12.15 7.92 22.95
CA LEU A 325 -13.47 8.51 23.14
C LEU A 325 -13.48 9.88 22.43
N LYS A 326 -14.47 10.07 21.56
CA LYS A 326 -14.75 11.36 20.92
C LYS A 326 -16.28 11.59 20.95
N VAL A 327 -16.77 12.33 21.91
CA VAL A 327 -18.20 12.54 22.10
C VAL A 327 -18.60 14.01 22.00
N ARG A 328 -19.65 14.29 21.23
CA ARG A 328 -20.20 15.63 21.08
C ARG A 328 -21.57 15.80 21.77
N THR A 329 -22.51 14.94 21.50
CA THR A 329 -23.92 15.12 21.93
C THR A 329 -24.49 13.92 22.66
N ARG A 330 -23.76 12.82 22.76
CA ARG A 330 -24.25 11.55 23.31
C ARG A 330 -23.51 11.12 24.57
N LEU A 331 -23.07 12.09 25.37
CA LEU A 331 -22.41 11.79 26.61
C LEU A 331 -23.33 11.05 27.57
N THR A 332 -22.85 9.94 28.15
CA THR A 332 -23.58 9.10 29.09
C THR A 332 -22.73 8.82 30.31
N GLY A 333 -23.34 8.46 31.45
CA GLY A 333 -22.61 8.06 32.65
C GLY A 333 -21.65 6.89 32.43
N ALA A 334 -21.97 5.99 31.46
CA ALA A 334 -21.07 4.89 31.09
C ALA A 334 -19.79 5.38 30.42
N LEU A 335 -19.89 6.37 29.50
CA LEU A 335 -18.73 7.00 28.85
C LEU A 335 -17.93 7.82 29.86
N VAL A 336 -18.59 8.52 30.77
CA VAL A 336 -17.91 9.26 31.85
C VAL A 336 -17.11 8.29 32.75
N ARG A 337 -17.71 7.18 33.18
CA ARG A 337 -16.99 6.14 33.95
C ARG A 337 -15.77 5.63 33.20
N TRP A 338 -15.93 5.30 31.93
CA TRP A 338 -14.81 4.85 31.09
C TRP A 338 -13.70 5.93 30.96
N ALA A 339 -14.09 7.20 30.81
CA ALA A 339 -13.13 8.29 30.68
C ALA A 339 -12.33 8.53 31.98
N LEU A 340 -12.99 8.33 33.14
CA LEU A 340 -12.39 8.53 34.47
C LEU A 340 -11.63 7.29 34.97
N ASP A 341 -11.79 6.14 34.32
CA ASP A 341 -11.00 4.95 34.66
C ASP A 341 -9.51 5.27 34.65
N ASP A 342 -8.76 4.77 35.62
CA ASP A 342 -7.32 5.04 35.83
C ASP A 342 -6.94 6.52 36.10
N SER A 343 -7.89 7.45 36.21
CA SER A 343 -7.59 8.87 36.41
C SER A 343 -7.27 9.25 37.86
N GLY A 344 -7.71 8.43 38.82
CA GLY A 344 -7.72 8.77 40.23
C GLY A 344 -8.73 9.86 40.63
N VAL A 345 -9.53 10.38 39.69
CA VAL A 345 -10.56 11.38 39.95
C VAL A 345 -11.86 10.68 40.34
N VAL A 346 -12.41 10.98 41.48
CA VAL A 346 -13.66 10.41 42.02
C VAL A 346 -14.74 11.48 42.04
N VAL A 347 -15.80 11.32 41.27
CA VAL A 347 -16.97 12.19 41.25
C VAL A 347 -18.25 11.35 41.32
N ASP A 348 -19.33 11.97 41.78
CA ASP A 348 -20.68 11.39 41.62
C ASP A 348 -21.05 11.48 40.14
N ILE A 349 -21.07 10.32 39.48
CA ILE A 349 -21.35 10.22 38.04
C ILE A 349 -22.77 10.72 37.71
N ASP A 350 -23.72 10.48 38.56
CA ASP A 350 -25.14 10.83 38.33
C ASP A 350 -25.35 12.36 38.45
N ALA A 351 -24.52 13.04 39.24
CA ALA A 351 -24.51 14.49 39.34
C ALA A 351 -23.60 15.14 38.28
N PHE A 352 -22.44 14.55 38.04
CA PHE A 352 -21.43 15.11 37.13
C PHE A 352 -21.87 15.02 35.65
N THR A 353 -22.45 13.89 35.24
CA THR A 353 -22.81 13.71 33.82
C THR A 353 -23.79 14.78 33.31
N PRO A 354 -24.94 15.06 33.97
CA PRO A 354 -25.83 16.11 33.52
C PRO A 354 -25.21 17.52 33.61
N TRP A 355 -24.38 17.78 34.62
CA TRP A 355 -23.64 19.04 34.71
C TRP A 355 -22.71 19.24 33.51
N LEU A 356 -21.96 18.20 33.12
CA LEU A 356 -21.04 18.28 31.99
C LEU A 356 -21.80 18.43 30.65
N VAL A 357 -22.93 17.75 30.48
CA VAL A 357 -23.79 17.94 29.29
C VAL A 357 -24.28 19.37 29.19
N ALA A 358 -24.82 19.94 30.29
CA ALA A 358 -25.29 21.31 30.30
C ALA A 358 -24.16 22.33 30.03
N ARG A 359 -22.99 22.11 30.57
CA ARG A 359 -21.78 22.93 30.30
C ARG A 359 -21.38 22.82 28.83
N GLN A 360 -21.32 21.64 28.26
CA GLN A 360 -20.99 21.39 26.86
C GLN A 360 -21.96 22.10 25.92
N GLU A 361 -23.26 22.01 26.20
CA GLU A 361 -24.29 22.70 25.42
C GLU A 361 -24.12 24.23 25.47
N ALA A 362 -23.84 24.79 26.65
CA ALA A 362 -23.59 26.21 26.82
C ALA A 362 -22.34 26.72 26.08
N GLU A 363 -21.33 25.86 25.91
CA GLU A 363 -20.09 26.12 25.19
C GLU A 363 -20.19 25.85 23.68
N GLY A 364 -21.39 25.56 23.12
CA GLY A 364 -21.60 25.28 21.69
C GLY A 364 -21.30 23.85 21.29
N ALA A 365 -21.44 22.89 22.20
CA ALA A 365 -21.25 21.47 22.02
C ALA A 365 -19.88 21.09 21.42
N PRO A 366 -18.76 21.49 22.06
CA PRO A 366 -17.43 21.05 21.63
C PRO A 366 -17.29 19.52 21.67
N LEU A 367 -16.40 19.00 20.85
CA LEU A 367 -16.02 17.60 20.89
C LEU A 367 -15.21 17.35 22.17
N LEU A 368 -15.70 16.44 23.02
CA LEU A 368 -15.00 16.01 24.23
C LEU A 368 -14.23 14.73 23.98
N ASP A 369 -13.01 14.68 24.43
CA ASP A 369 -12.19 13.48 24.55
C ASP A 369 -12.03 13.07 26.02
N ARG A 370 -11.24 12.04 26.27
CA ARG A 370 -10.97 11.51 27.60
C ARG A 370 -10.37 12.57 28.52
N ASP A 371 -9.42 13.36 28.01
CA ASP A 371 -8.70 14.36 28.81
C ASP A 371 -9.60 15.56 29.13
N ALA A 372 -10.43 15.98 28.19
CA ALA A 372 -11.42 17.04 28.43
C ALA A 372 -12.44 16.64 29.53
N ILE A 373 -12.90 15.38 29.52
CA ILE A 373 -13.81 14.87 30.57
C ILE A 373 -13.11 14.80 31.94
N ARG A 374 -11.87 14.34 31.99
CA ARG A 374 -11.06 14.28 33.22
C ARG A 374 -10.82 15.67 33.82
N LYS A 375 -10.46 16.64 32.96
CA LYS A 375 -10.31 18.03 33.37
C LYS A 375 -11.62 18.61 33.91
N ALA A 376 -12.72 18.38 33.21
CA ALA A 376 -14.03 18.85 33.67
C ALA A 376 -14.44 18.20 35.01
N ALA A 377 -14.06 16.96 35.29
CA ALA A 377 -14.33 16.30 36.55
C ALA A 377 -13.56 16.93 37.72
N VAL A 378 -12.32 17.36 37.49
CA VAL A 378 -11.54 18.14 38.50
C VAL A 378 -12.19 19.51 38.74
N ASP A 379 -12.63 20.19 37.65
CA ASP A 379 -13.36 21.47 37.78
C ASP A 379 -14.64 21.32 38.62
N PHE A 380 -15.40 20.23 38.37
CA PHE A 380 -16.62 19.95 39.11
C PHE A 380 -16.43 19.74 40.61
N GLN A 381 -15.32 19.14 41.03
CA GLN A 381 -15.01 18.97 42.46
C GLN A 381 -14.77 20.30 43.20
N ASN A 382 -14.49 21.37 42.46
CA ASN A 382 -14.22 22.68 43.01
C ASN A 382 -15.42 23.64 42.99
N VAL A 383 -16.59 23.14 42.53
CA VAL A 383 -17.85 23.88 42.49
C VAL A 383 -18.75 23.45 43.62
#